data_5a3a324b3cae319845e45aa993503d4e
#
_entry.id   5a3a324b3cae319845e45aa993503d4e
#
_cell.length_a   1.000
_cell.length_b   1.000
_cell.length_c   1.000
_cell.angle_alpha   90.00
_cell.angle_beta   90.00
_cell.angle_gamma   90.00
#
_symmetry.space_group_name_H-M   'P 1'
#
loop_
_entity.id
_entity.type
_entity.pdbx_description
1 polymer ?
#
loop_
_entity_poly.entity_id
_entity_poly.type
_entity_poly.pdbx_seq_one_letter_code
_entity_poly.pdbx_strand_id
1 'polypeptide(L)'
;MARIIARTEEAMLDQIAPLGHNPATKGGAIAKAAKEVGEIVGAKYLVAFTQSGDSARRISRLRSVIPILALTPEIPVYNQLALSWGVESLITEVVKNTDEMVKQVDAILYESKRVAKGDPVVIIAGAPPGIPGSTNALRVHIVGDAIDGVHPAYRS
;
A
#
# COMPACT_ATOMS: atom_id res chain seq x y z
N MET A 1 27.61 2.99 0.39
CA MET A 1 26.59 3.33 1.40
C MET A 1 25.30 2.51 1.23
N ALA A 2 24.58 2.56 0.12
CA ALA A 2 23.32 1.81 -0.07
C ALA A 2 23.40 0.30 0.25
N ARG A 3 24.48 -0.39 -0.09
CA ARG A 3 24.68 -1.82 0.20
C ARG A 3 24.85 -2.12 1.69
N ILE A 4 25.42 -1.21 2.48
CA ILE A 4 25.56 -1.38 3.92
C ILE A 4 24.21 -1.19 4.60
N ILE A 5 23.45 -0.20 4.16
CA ILE A 5 22.08 0.07 4.66
C ILE A 5 21.17 -1.14 4.38
N ALA A 6 21.16 -1.65 3.16
CA ALA A 6 20.35 -2.82 2.79
C ALA A 6 20.70 -4.07 3.64
N ARG A 7 21.99 -4.37 3.84
CA ARG A 7 22.42 -5.48 4.70
C ARG A 7 22.07 -5.28 6.17
N THR A 8 22.18 -4.04 6.66
CA THR A 8 21.80 -3.73 8.04
C THR A 8 20.29 -3.86 8.23
N GLU A 9 19.50 -3.42 7.26
CA GLU A 9 18.05 -3.56 7.29
C GLU A 9 17.64 -5.05 7.23
N GLU A 10 18.23 -5.87 6.37
CA GLU A 10 17.97 -7.31 6.32
C GLU A 10 18.30 -8.03 7.64
N ALA A 11 19.35 -7.61 8.33
CA ALA A 11 19.82 -8.25 9.56
C ALA A 11 19.11 -7.74 10.82
N MET A 12 18.53 -6.53 10.81
CA MET A 12 18.06 -5.86 12.02
C MET A 12 16.57 -5.49 11.99
N LEU A 13 15.83 -5.74 10.90
CA LEU A 13 14.39 -5.46 10.83
C LEU A 13 13.61 -6.19 11.94
N ASP A 14 14.01 -7.40 12.27
CA ASP A 14 13.41 -8.20 13.36
C ASP A 14 13.72 -7.65 14.75
N GLN A 15 14.74 -6.79 14.87
CA GLN A 15 15.16 -6.20 16.14
C GLN A 15 14.61 -4.78 16.36
N ILE A 16 13.97 -4.19 15.35
CA ILE A 16 13.30 -2.91 15.50
C ILE A 16 12.06 -3.14 16.35
N ALA A 17 12.09 -2.64 17.59
CA ALA A 17 10.95 -2.71 18.49
C ALA A 17 9.69 -2.15 17.78
N PRO A 18 8.58 -2.88 17.78
CA PRO A 18 7.34 -2.35 17.24
C PRO A 18 7.05 -1.02 17.94
N LEU A 19 6.70 0.01 17.16
CA LEU A 19 6.24 1.27 17.72
C LEU A 19 5.05 0.95 18.64
N GLY A 20 5.26 0.96 19.95
CA GLY A 20 4.25 0.66 20.97
C GLY A 20 3.13 1.71 21.05
N HIS A 21 2.89 2.40 19.96
CA HIS A 21 1.93 3.48 19.83
C HIS A 21 0.64 2.96 19.21
N ASN A 22 -0.42 2.95 19.99
CA ASN A 22 -1.77 2.76 19.43
C ASN A 22 -2.16 4.00 18.65
N PRO A 23 -2.51 3.84 17.36
CA PRO A 23 -2.88 5.00 16.55
C PRO A 23 -4.16 5.64 17.07
N ALA A 24 -4.08 6.92 17.43
CA ALA A 24 -5.22 7.70 17.93
C ALA A 24 -6.14 8.23 16.81
N THR A 25 -5.81 7.95 15.55
CA THR A 25 -6.56 8.45 14.39
C THR A 25 -7.11 7.32 13.54
N LYS A 26 -8.22 7.57 12.85
CA LYS A 26 -8.83 6.63 11.90
C LYS A 26 -7.83 6.15 10.84
N GLY A 27 -7.12 7.07 10.20
CA GLY A 27 -6.10 6.72 9.19
C GLY A 27 -4.93 5.92 9.76
N GLY A 28 -4.53 6.18 11.01
CA GLY A 28 -3.52 5.38 11.70
C GLY A 28 -4.00 3.97 12.02
N ALA A 29 -5.26 3.82 12.44
CA ALA A 29 -5.86 2.51 12.70
C ALA A 29 -5.96 1.68 11.42
N ILE A 30 -6.37 2.28 10.29
CA ILE A 30 -6.41 1.62 8.99
C ILE A 30 -5.00 1.21 8.53
N ALA A 31 -4.00 2.07 8.70
CA ALA A 31 -2.62 1.75 8.33
C ALA A 31 -2.07 0.56 9.15
N LYS A 32 -2.34 0.52 10.46
CA LYS A 32 -1.98 -0.61 11.33
C LYS A 32 -2.68 -1.89 10.91
N ALA A 33 -3.99 -1.83 10.68
CA ALA A 33 -4.77 -2.96 10.20
C ALA A 33 -4.26 -3.47 8.84
N ALA A 34 -3.88 -2.57 7.92
CA ALA A 34 -3.33 -2.94 6.62
C ALA A 34 -2.03 -3.74 6.74
N LYS A 35 -1.13 -3.35 7.64
CA LYS A 35 0.07 -4.11 7.95
C LYS A 35 -0.27 -5.50 8.49
N GLU A 36 -1.09 -5.56 9.53
CA GLU A 36 -1.46 -6.82 10.20
C GLU A 36 -2.19 -7.78 9.24
N VAL A 37 -3.17 -7.28 8.49
CA VAL A 37 -3.87 -8.06 7.47
C VAL A 37 -2.90 -8.52 6.38
N GLY A 38 -2.02 -7.63 5.90
CA GLY A 38 -1.01 -7.96 4.91
C GLY A 38 -0.10 -9.10 5.33
N GLU A 39 0.35 -9.10 6.59
CA GLU A 39 1.17 -10.17 7.16
C GLU A 39 0.40 -11.50 7.23
N ILE A 40 -0.87 -11.46 7.66
CA ILE A 40 -1.72 -12.66 7.76
C ILE A 40 -1.99 -13.29 6.39
N VAL A 41 -2.32 -12.47 5.38
CA VAL A 41 -2.67 -12.98 4.04
C VAL A 41 -1.45 -13.23 3.14
N GLY A 42 -0.24 -12.91 3.60
CA GLY A 42 0.98 -13.02 2.82
C GLY A 42 1.03 -12.03 1.65
N ALA A 43 0.54 -10.80 1.86
CA ALA A 43 0.49 -9.78 0.83
C ALA A 43 1.87 -9.45 0.27
N LYS A 44 1.95 -9.30 -1.05
CA LYS A 44 3.19 -8.93 -1.74
C LYS A 44 3.46 -7.44 -1.72
N TYR A 45 2.41 -6.63 -1.62
CA TYR A 45 2.48 -5.17 -1.52
C TYR A 45 1.38 -4.63 -0.61
N LEU A 46 1.71 -3.53 0.09
CA LEU A 46 0.73 -2.62 0.68
C LEU A 46 0.59 -1.43 -0.28
N VAL A 47 -0.57 -1.28 -0.90
CA VAL A 47 -0.82 -0.25 -1.90
C VAL A 47 -1.61 0.88 -1.25
N ALA A 48 -1.08 2.10 -1.28
CA ALA A 48 -1.70 3.28 -0.70
C ALA A 48 -2.08 4.29 -1.79
N PHE A 49 -3.38 4.51 -2.02
CA PHE A 49 -3.85 5.66 -2.78
C PHE A 49 -3.81 6.90 -1.87
N THR A 50 -3.10 7.92 -2.29
CA THR A 50 -2.88 9.10 -1.46
C THR A 50 -2.70 10.38 -2.26
N GLN A 51 -3.38 11.45 -1.85
CA GLN A 51 -3.19 12.79 -2.42
C GLN A 51 -2.21 13.63 -1.59
N SER A 52 -2.13 13.39 -0.30
CA SER A 52 -1.24 14.13 0.62
C SER A 52 0.01 13.35 1.02
N GLY A 53 0.12 12.07 0.67
CA GLY A 53 1.18 11.18 1.12
C GLY A 53 0.98 10.62 2.54
N ASP A 54 -0.06 11.05 3.26
CA ASP A 54 -0.23 10.71 4.69
C ASP A 54 -0.43 9.21 4.90
N SER A 55 -1.25 8.54 4.10
CA SER A 55 -1.48 7.10 4.19
C SER A 55 -0.19 6.30 4.03
N ALA A 56 0.60 6.63 3.02
CA ALA A 56 1.88 5.96 2.77
C ALA A 56 2.89 6.21 3.91
N ARG A 57 2.99 7.45 4.40
CA ARG A 57 3.88 7.78 5.54
C ARG A 57 3.46 7.06 6.82
N ARG A 58 2.15 6.88 7.05
CA ARG A 58 1.66 6.14 8.23
C ARG A 58 2.09 4.69 8.18
N ILE A 59 1.94 4.01 7.03
CA ILE A 59 2.39 2.63 6.86
C ILE A 59 3.92 2.54 6.98
N SER A 60 4.65 3.45 6.35
CA SER A 60 6.12 3.51 6.40
C SER A 60 6.66 3.53 7.85
N ARG A 61 6.01 4.29 8.74
CA ARG A 61 6.37 4.35 10.16
C ARG A 61 6.22 3.02 10.90
N LEU A 62 5.36 2.14 10.42
CA LEU A 62 5.15 0.82 11.02
C LEU A 62 6.26 -0.19 10.68
N ARG A 63 7.19 0.17 9.82
CA ARG A 63 8.36 -0.65 9.44
C ARG A 63 7.97 -2.08 9.04
N SER A 64 6.92 -2.21 8.20
CA SER A 64 6.52 -3.50 7.67
C SER A 64 7.60 -4.07 6.75
N VAL A 65 7.80 -5.38 6.76
CA VAL A 65 8.65 -6.09 5.79
C VAL A 65 8.01 -6.13 4.39
N ILE A 66 6.69 -5.90 4.31
CA ILE A 66 5.96 -5.84 3.04
C ILE A 66 6.24 -4.49 2.38
N PRO A 67 6.71 -4.46 1.12
CA PRO A 67 6.99 -3.21 0.41
C PRO A 67 5.71 -2.39 0.21
N ILE A 68 5.87 -1.06 0.24
CA ILE A 68 4.77 -0.11 0.13
C ILE A 68 4.81 0.53 -1.26
N LEU A 69 3.70 0.45 -1.98
CA LEU A 69 3.50 1.16 -3.24
C LEU A 69 2.51 2.31 -3.02
N ALA A 70 2.97 3.54 -3.19
CA ALA A 70 2.14 4.73 -3.06
C ALA A 70 1.74 5.24 -4.45
N LEU A 71 0.44 5.32 -4.70
CA LEU A 71 -0.13 5.82 -5.93
C LEU A 71 -0.71 7.22 -5.67
N THR A 72 -0.21 8.20 -6.38
CA THR A 72 -0.60 9.62 -6.21
C THR A 72 -0.68 10.36 -7.53
N PRO A 73 -1.68 11.25 -7.72
CA PRO A 73 -1.71 12.15 -8.86
C PRO A 73 -0.81 13.40 -8.67
N GLU A 74 -0.29 13.61 -7.46
CA GLU A 74 0.37 14.84 -7.04
C GLU A 74 1.90 14.72 -7.14
N ILE A 75 2.53 15.44 -8.07
CA ILE A 75 3.99 15.45 -8.27
C ILE A 75 4.76 15.86 -7.00
N PRO A 76 4.35 16.88 -6.23
CA PRO A 76 5.04 17.21 -4.97
C PRO A 76 5.01 16.07 -3.97
N VAL A 77 3.91 15.34 -3.88
CA VAL A 77 3.76 14.19 -2.98
C VAL A 77 4.65 13.03 -3.41
N TYR A 78 4.67 12.74 -4.71
CA TYR A 78 5.58 11.76 -5.30
C TYR A 78 7.03 12.02 -4.89
N ASN A 79 7.50 13.26 -5.04
CA ASN A 79 8.87 13.64 -4.67
C ASN A 79 9.13 13.52 -3.16
N GLN A 80 8.17 13.92 -2.32
CA GLN A 80 8.30 13.84 -0.86
C GLN A 80 8.33 12.39 -0.36
N LEU A 81 7.57 11.50 -0.97
CA LEU A 81 7.52 10.09 -0.58
C LEU A 81 8.80 9.33 -0.89
N ALA A 82 9.64 9.82 -1.81
CA ALA A 82 10.97 9.26 -2.06
C ALA A 82 11.88 9.23 -0.82
N LEU A 83 11.59 10.06 0.18
CA LEU A 83 12.30 10.10 1.47
C LEU A 83 11.68 9.18 2.53
N SER A 84 10.56 8.52 2.22
CA SER A 84 9.86 7.65 3.17
C SER A 84 10.39 6.23 3.09
N TRP A 85 10.71 5.65 4.23
CA TRP A 85 11.26 4.30 4.31
C TRP A 85 10.30 3.25 3.73
N GLY A 86 10.83 2.38 2.87
CA GLY A 86 10.09 1.25 2.30
C GLY A 86 8.99 1.66 1.32
N VAL A 87 8.92 2.94 0.93
CA VAL A 87 7.90 3.45 0.00
C VAL A 87 8.51 3.64 -1.39
N GLU A 88 7.87 3.01 -2.36
CA GLU A 88 8.00 3.37 -3.76
C GLU A 88 6.77 4.16 -4.16
N SER A 89 6.94 5.29 -4.82
CA SER A 89 5.84 6.12 -5.29
C SER A 89 5.74 6.11 -6.81
N LEU A 90 4.51 6.15 -7.32
CA LEU A 90 4.21 6.28 -8.75
C LEU A 90 3.18 7.37 -8.96
N ILE A 91 3.36 8.16 -10.03
CA ILE A 91 2.34 9.09 -10.50
C ILE A 91 1.27 8.30 -11.24
N THR A 92 0.02 8.49 -10.84
CA THR A 92 -1.13 7.83 -11.44
C THR A 92 -2.27 8.82 -11.66
N GLU A 93 -3.20 8.46 -12.54
CA GLU A 93 -4.42 9.25 -12.72
C GLU A 93 -5.34 9.14 -11.50
N VAL A 94 -6.16 10.16 -11.32
CA VAL A 94 -7.19 10.18 -10.28
C VAL A 94 -8.24 9.13 -10.61
N VAL A 95 -8.48 8.23 -9.67
CA VAL A 95 -9.55 7.23 -9.78
C VAL A 95 -10.87 7.79 -9.24
N LYS A 96 -11.97 7.45 -9.88
CA LYS A 96 -13.32 7.96 -9.53
C LYS A 96 -14.09 7.02 -8.62
N ASN A 97 -13.77 5.74 -8.65
CA ASN A 97 -14.46 4.71 -7.90
C ASN A 97 -13.51 3.55 -7.52
N THR A 98 -14.00 2.65 -6.70
CA THR A 98 -13.25 1.51 -6.19
C THR A 98 -12.85 0.52 -7.28
N ASP A 99 -13.67 0.35 -8.31
CA ASP A 99 -13.39 -0.59 -9.41
C ASP A 99 -12.24 -0.08 -10.28
N GLU A 100 -12.17 1.21 -10.52
CA GLU A 100 -11.02 1.84 -11.20
C GLU A 100 -9.73 1.70 -10.38
N MET A 101 -9.82 1.83 -9.04
CA MET A 101 -8.67 1.57 -8.16
C MET A 101 -8.08 0.19 -8.37
N VAL A 102 -8.94 -0.82 -8.34
CA VAL A 102 -8.49 -2.21 -8.44
C VAL A 102 -7.89 -2.50 -9.81
N LYS A 103 -8.53 -2.01 -10.89
CA LYS A 103 -7.98 -2.12 -12.25
C LYS A 103 -6.62 -1.44 -12.39
N GLN A 104 -6.46 -0.27 -11.80
CA GLN A 104 -5.19 0.45 -11.83
C GLN A 104 -4.09 -0.29 -11.07
N VAL A 105 -4.42 -0.87 -9.92
CA VAL A 105 -3.47 -1.71 -9.14
C VAL A 105 -3.07 -2.94 -9.94
N ASP A 106 -4.02 -3.65 -10.54
CA ASP A 106 -3.73 -4.82 -11.36
C ASP A 106 -2.84 -4.47 -12.56
N ALA A 107 -3.17 -3.40 -13.29
CA ALA A 107 -2.37 -2.95 -14.41
C ALA A 107 -0.91 -2.65 -13.98
N ILE A 108 -0.73 -1.87 -12.92
CA ILE A 108 0.61 -1.47 -12.46
C ILE A 108 1.42 -2.67 -11.97
N LEU A 109 0.84 -3.51 -11.14
CA LEU A 109 1.57 -4.61 -10.49
C LEU A 109 1.80 -5.79 -11.44
N TYR A 110 0.81 -6.14 -12.24
CA TYR A 110 0.89 -7.26 -13.18
C TYR A 110 1.76 -6.92 -14.40
N GLU A 111 1.53 -5.78 -15.05
CA GLU A 111 2.30 -5.36 -16.23
C GLU A 111 3.76 -5.10 -15.90
N SER A 112 4.05 -4.56 -14.72
CA SER A 112 5.44 -4.38 -14.25
C SER A 112 6.13 -5.68 -13.81
N LYS A 113 5.42 -6.81 -13.84
CA LYS A 113 5.91 -8.14 -13.39
C LYS A 113 6.42 -8.14 -11.94
N ARG A 114 5.89 -7.26 -11.11
CA ARG A 114 6.25 -7.15 -9.68
C ARG A 114 5.61 -8.26 -8.85
N VAL A 115 4.44 -8.71 -9.29
CA VAL A 115 3.67 -9.78 -8.66
C VAL A 115 3.12 -10.72 -9.71
N ALA A 116 2.81 -11.94 -9.33
CA ALA A 116 2.14 -12.90 -10.17
C ALA A 116 0.62 -12.79 -10.04
N LYS A 117 -0.10 -13.28 -11.05
CA LYS A 117 -1.54 -13.45 -10.95
C LYS A 117 -1.88 -14.42 -9.82
N GLY A 118 -2.81 -14.03 -8.97
CA GLY A 118 -3.18 -14.79 -7.78
C GLY A 118 -2.48 -14.34 -6.50
N ASP A 119 -1.48 -13.46 -6.59
CA ASP A 119 -0.83 -12.91 -5.40
C ASP A 119 -1.76 -11.92 -4.67
N PRO A 120 -1.85 -11.99 -3.33
CA PRO A 120 -2.61 -11.03 -2.56
C PRO A 120 -1.85 -9.72 -2.40
N VAL A 121 -2.59 -8.60 -2.42
CA VAL A 121 -2.13 -7.28 -2.03
C VAL A 121 -3.17 -6.61 -1.13
N VAL A 122 -2.73 -5.68 -0.30
CA VAL A 122 -3.65 -4.90 0.55
C VAL A 122 -3.69 -3.47 0.04
N ILE A 123 -4.88 -3.01 -0.31
CA ILE A 123 -5.12 -1.65 -0.80
C ILE A 123 -5.73 -0.81 0.32
N ILE A 124 -5.18 0.37 0.57
CA ILE A 124 -5.76 1.38 1.44
C ILE A 124 -6.06 2.66 0.68
N ALA A 125 -7.23 3.22 0.95
CA ALA A 125 -7.70 4.43 0.27
C ALA A 125 -8.70 5.22 1.11
N GLY A 126 -8.99 6.44 0.68
CA GLY A 126 -10.20 7.15 1.06
C GLY A 126 -11.38 6.72 0.19
N ALA A 127 -12.51 6.43 0.80
CA ALA A 127 -13.77 6.18 0.12
C ALA A 127 -14.80 7.25 0.56
N PRO A 128 -15.33 8.08 -0.35
CA PRO A 128 -15.05 8.13 -1.79
C PRO A 128 -13.61 8.61 -2.10
N PRO A 129 -13.06 8.23 -3.27
CA PRO A 129 -11.74 8.67 -3.70
C PRO A 129 -11.67 10.20 -3.87
N GLY A 130 -10.45 10.75 -3.76
CA GLY A 130 -10.21 12.15 -4.10
C GLY A 130 -10.36 13.15 -2.94
N ILE A 131 -10.66 12.69 -1.72
CA ILE A 131 -10.74 13.55 -0.53
C ILE A 131 -9.47 13.39 0.31
N PRO A 132 -8.61 14.42 0.42
CA PRO A 132 -7.41 14.34 1.26
C PRO A 132 -7.74 14.03 2.72
N GLY A 133 -6.94 13.16 3.35
CA GLY A 133 -7.13 12.79 4.76
C GLY A 133 -8.31 11.84 5.04
N SER A 134 -9.01 11.36 4.02
CA SER A 134 -10.19 10.50 4.16
C SER A 134 -9.87 9.00 4.29
N THR A 135 -8.61 8.59 4.48
CA THR A 135 -8.25 7.16 4.59
C THR A 135 -9.16 6.42 5.56
N ASN A 136 -10.08 5.62 5.03
CA ASN A 136 -11.16 4.98 5.77
C ASN A 136 -11.49 3.57 5.26
N ALA A 137 -10.82 3.10 4.19
CA ALA A 137 -11.07 1.81 3.57
C ALA A 137 -9.79 0.99 3.44
N LEU A 138 -9.93 -0.31 3.71
CA LEU A 138 -8.94 -1.33 3.48
C LEU A 138 -9.58 -2.44 2.66
N ARG A 139 -8.87 -2.93 1.65
CA ARG A 139 -9.31 -4.04 0.81
C ARG A 139 -8.17 -5.02 0.60
N VAL A 140 -8.41 -6.30 0.82
CA VAL A 140 -7.56 -7.39 0.31
C VAL A 140 -7.98 -7.64 -1.13
N HIS A 141 -7.02 -7.62 -2.04
CA HIS A 141 -7.24 -7.84 -3.46
C HIS A 141 -6.30 -8.94 -3.97
N ILE A 142 -6.82 -9.79 -4.83
CA ILE A 142 -6.04 -10.80 -5.54
C ILE A 142 -5.72 -10.27 -6.93
N VAL A 143 -4.44 -10.17 -7.23
CA VAL A 143 -3.98 -9.61 -8.52
C VAL A 143 -4.47 -10.45 -9.68
N GLY A 144 -5.06 -9.80 -10.67
CA GLY A 144 -5.67 -10.39 -11.85
C GLY A 144 -7.19 -10.53 -11.77
N ASP A 145 -7.80 -10.43 -10.60
CA ASP A 145 -9.27 -10.58 -10.47
C ASP A 145 -10.04 -9.45 -11.18
N ALA A 146 -9.46 -8.24 -11.24
CA ALA A 146 -10.08 -7.13 -11.97
C ALA A 146 -9.96 -7.25 -13.48
N ILE A 147 -8.91 -7.91 -13.98
CA ILE A 147 -8.69 -8.16 -15.40
C ILE A 147 -9.65 -9.25 -15.90
N ASP A 148 -9.85 -10.29 -15.10
CA ASP A 148 -10.68 -11.43 -15.45
C ASP A 148 -12.19 -11.17 -15.24
N GLY A 149 -12.56 -10.01 -14.68
CA GLY A 149 -13.96 -9.69 -14.40
C GLY A 149 -14.61 -10.55 -13.31
N VAL A 150 -13.80 -11.30 -12.55
CA VAL A 150 -14.31 -12.17 -11.49
C VAL A 150 -14.46 -11.37 -10.20
N HIS A 151 -15.67 -11.25 -9.71
CA HIS A 151 -15.95 -10.58 -8.45
C HIS A 151 -15.42 -11.43 -7.28
N PRO A 152 -14.50 -10.92 -6.41
CA PRO A 152 -13.90 -11.69 -5.32
C PRO A 152 -14.92 -12.28 -4.33
N ALA A 153 -16.09 -11.65 -4.22
CA ALA A 153 -17.17 -12.08 -3.31
C ALA A 153 -17.79 -13.44 -3.67
N TYR A 154 -17.51 -13.99 -4.86
CA TYR A 154 -18.09 -15.22 -5.36
C TYR A 154 -17.10 -16.38 -5.52
N ARG A 155 -15.87 -16.22 -5.05
CA ARG A 155 -14.94 -17.34 -4.94
C ARG A 155 -15.14 -18.00 -3.58
N SER A 156 -15.96 -19.03 -3.58
CA SER A 156 -16.01 -20.00 -2.48
C SER A 156 -14.82 -20.96 -2.55
#